data_bcae7abea4d1ec302fe832def1c2ff29
#
_entry.id   bcae7abea4d1ec302fe832def1c2ff29
#
_cell.length_a   1.000
_cell.length_b   1.000
_cell.length_c   1.000
_cell.angle_alpha   90.00
_cell.angle_beta   90.00
_cell.angle_gamma   90.00
#
_symmetry.space_group_name_H-M   'P 1'
#
loop_
_entity.id
_entity.type
_entity.pdbx_description
1 polymer ?
#
loop_
_entity_poly.entity_id
_entity_poly.type
_entity_poly.pdbx_seq_one_letter_code
_entity_poly.pdbx_strand_id
1 'polypeptide(L)'
;MQFTQHALDGRDIILHTKGDSMSNFCYITDAVRAIIILMTQGDMGEAYNVCHDEETRSIASIANLVACHVGGDKVSVVFDIPENVSSFGYAPTVHMFLNSRKMRNLSWEPKVTMKDAYIRLAEYITEERQNG
;
A
#
# COMPACT_ATOMS: atom_id res chain seq x y z
N MET A 1 4.02 6.53 -2.11
CA MET A 1 4.27 7.97 -2.33
C MET A 1 4.56 8.29 -3.80
N GLN A 2 5.53 7.68 -4.48
CA GLN A 2 5.87 7.99 -5.88
C GLN A 2 4.68 7.88 -6.86
N PHE A 3 3.90 6.81 -6.82
CA PHE A 3 2.71 6.65 -7.68
C PHE A 3 1.71 7.78 -7.49
N THR A 4 1.44 8.16 -6.24
CA THR A 4 0.51 9.24 -5.92
C THR A 4 0.99 10.59 -6.46
N GLN A 5 2.30 10.87 -6.34
CA GLN A 5 2.88 12.11 -6.90
C GLN A 5 2.77 12.15 -8.42
N HIS A 6 3.10 11.05 -9.12
CA HIS A 6 2.95 10.97 -10.57
C HIS A 6 1.48 11.20 -10.99
N ALA A 7 0.55 10.54 -10.30
CA ALA A 7 -0.87 10.67 -10.57
C ALA A 7 -1.39 12.11 -10.36
N LEU A 8 -0.98 12.77 -9.28
CA LEU A 8 -1.33 14.19 -9.03
C LEU A 8 -0.72 15.14 -10.04
N ASP A 9 0.44 14.82 -10.60
CA ASP A 9 1.09 15.60 -11.65
C ASP A 9 0.53 15.30 -13.05
N GLY A 10 -0.46 14.43 -13.19
CA GLY A 10 -1.01 13.99 -14.47
C GLY A 10 -0.02 13.18 -15.31
N ARG A 11 0.99 12.57 -14.68
CA ARG A 11 2.02 11.74 -15.33
C ARG A 11 1.69 10.28 -15.17
N ASP A 12 1.96 9.49 -16.20
CA ASP A 12 1.81 8.03 -16.17
C ASP A 12 2.67 7.38 -15.07
N ILE A 13 2.16 6.28 -14.54
CA ILE A 13 2.87 5.45 -13.56
C ILE A 13 3.66 4.39 -14.33
N ILE A 14 4.98 4.53 -14.35
CA ILE A 14 5.87 3.60 -15.06
C ILE A 14 6.30 2.48 -14.12
N LEU A 15 6.06 1.24 -14.55
CA LEU A 15 6.54 0.03 -13.88
C LEU A 15 7.67 -0.61 -14.69
N HIS A 16 8.85 -0.76 -14.09
CA HIS A 16 10.01 -1.42 -14.71
C HIS A 16 10.07 -2.92 -14.42
N THR A 17 9.02 -3.47 -13.83
CA THR A 17 8.80 -4.91 -13.62
C THR A 17 7.34 -5.22 -13.90
N LYS A 18 6.97 -6.51 -13.96
CA LYS A 18 5.57 -6.92 -14.10
C LYS A 18 4.68 -6.48 -12.92
N GLY A 19 5.29 -6.09 -11.80
CA GLY A 19 4.56 -5.71 -10.60
C GLY A 19 3.81 -6.86 -9.93
N ASP A 20 4.29 -8.10 -10.09
CA ASP A 20 3.65 -9.32 -9.61
C ASP A 20 3.84 -9.57 -8.11
N SER A 21 4.78 -8.85 -7.47
CA SER A 21 4.95 -8.97 -6.02
C SER A 21 3.65 -8.60 -5.30
N MET A 22 3.20 -9.50 -4.43
CA MET A 22 1.94 -9.39 -3.68
C MET A 22 2.21 -9.28 -2.19
N SER A 23 1.45 -8.42 -1.51
CA SER A 23 1.50 -8.28 -0.06
C SER A 23 0.17 -7.79 0.50
N ASN A 24 0.00 -8.00 1.80
CA ASN A 24 -1.00 -7.28 2.59
C ASN A 24 -0.39 -5.98 3.10
N PHE A 25 -1.20 -4.94 3.12
CA PHE A 25 -0.80 -3.65 3.63
C PHE A 25 -1.64 -3.30 4.86
N CYS A 26 -1.15 -2.37 5.67
CA CYS A 26 -1.90 -1.83 6.79
C CYS A 26 -1.74 -0.31 6.79
N TYR A 27 -2.85 0.40 6.87
CA TYR A 27 -2.80 1.85 6.98
C TYR A 27 -2.28 2.26 8.36
N ILE A 28 -1.54 3.38 8.42
CA ILE A 28 -0.83 3.79 9.63
C ILE A 28 -1.75 3.94 10.86
N THR A 29 -2.95 4.48 10.71
CA THR A 29 -3.88 4.64 11.85
C THR A 29 -4.37 3.30 12.38
N ASP A 30 -4.55 2.30 11.50
CA ASP A 30 -4.92 0.95 11.91
C ASP A 30 -3.75 0.25 12.61
N ALA A 31 -2.53 0.47 12.15
CA ALA A 31 -1.32 -0.04 12.80
C ALA A 31 -1.14 0.60 14.20
N VAL A 32 -1.33 1.90 14.35
CA VAL A 32 -1.26 2.59 15.66
C VAL A 32 -2.34 2.05 16.60
N ARG A 33 -3.56 1.85 16.14
CA ARG A 33 -4.63 1.22 16.95
C ARG A 33 -4.24 -0.19 17.40
N ALA A 34 -3.63 -0.98 16.52
CA ALA A 34 -3.14 -2.31 16.88
C ALA A 34 -2.10 -2.25 17.99
N ILE A 35 -1.13 -1.33 17.91
CA ILE A 35 -0.11 -1.13 18.96
C ILE A 35 -0.76 -0.79 20.30
N ILE A 36 -1.72 0.13 20.33
CA ILE A 36 -2.42 0.53 21.56
C ILE A 36 -3.16 -0.67 22.18
N ILE A 37 -3.84 -1.47 21.38
CA ILE A 37 -4.52 -2.69 21.84
C ILE A 37 -3.50 -3.70 22.40
N LEU A 38 -2.37 -3.91 21.71
CA LEU A 38 -1.34 -4.83 22.17
C LEU A 38 -0.71 -4.42 23.50
N MET A 39 -0.54 -3.12 23.73
CA MET A 39 -0.02 -2.61 25.01
C MET A 39 -0.93 -2.92 26.20
N THR A 40 -2.22 -3.12 25.97
CA THR A 40 -3.22 -3.32 27.05
C THR A 40 -3.80 -4.72 27.11
N GLN A 41 -3.78 -5.46 25.98
CA GLN A 41 -4.46 -6.75 25.86
C GLN A 41 -3.60 -7.85 25.24
N GLY A 42 -2.39 -7.50 24.76
CA GLY A 42 -1.49 -8.48 24.15
C GLY A 42 -0.86 -9.39 25.20
N ASP A 43 -0.68 -10.67 24.85
CA ASP A 43 0.03 -11.62 25.69
C ASP A 43 1.54 -11.34 25.65
N MET A 44 2.18 -11.39 26.81
CA MET A 44 3.61 -11.12 26.95
C MET A 44 4.45 -12.17 26.18
N GLY A 45 5.38 -11.67 25.37
CA GLY A 45 6.28 -12.52 24.59
C GLY A 45 5.68 -13.07 23.30
N GLU A 46 4.43 -12.73 22.98
CA GLU A 46 3.75 -13.20 21.77
C GLU A 46 3.92 -12.24 20.59
N ALA A 47 3.99 -12.80 19.37
CA ALA A 47 4.04 -12.05 18.13
C ALA A 47 2.65 -11.94 17.49
N TYR A 48 2.34 -10.78 16.93
CA TYR A 48 1.06 -10.49 16.28
C TYR A 48 1.30 -9.89 14.90
N ASN A 49 0.68 -10.46 13.86
CA ASN A 49 0.66 -9.85 12.55
C ASN A 49 -0.42 -8.75 12.50
N VAL A 50 -0.04 -7.59 11.98
CA VAL A 50 -0.94 -6.45 11.77
C VAL A 50 -1.01 -6.17 10.28
N CYS A 51 -2.12 -6.55 9.66
CA CYS A 51 -2.33 -6.39 8.21
C CYS A 51 -3.82 -6.37 7.88
N HIS A 52 -4.15 -5.79 6.72
CA HIS A 52 -5.48 -5.94 6.12
C HIS A 52 -5.47 -7.19 5.25
N ASP A 53 -5.73 -8.36 5.85
CA ASP A 53 -5.62 -9.67 5.21
C ASP A 53 -6.65 -9.91 4.08
N GLU A 54 -7.72 -9.13 4.05
CA GLU A 54 -8.72 -9.14 2.96
C GLU A 54 -8.31 -8.28 1.75
N GLU A 55 -7.28 -7.43 1.90
CA GLU A 55 -6.77 -6.56 0.84
C GLU A 55 -5.34 -6.92 0.43
N THR A 56 -5.14 -8.16 0.00
CA THR A 56 -3.89 -8.56 -0.63
C THR A 56 -3.83 -8.03 -2.06
N ARG A 57 -2.78 -7.28 -2.39
CA ARG A 57 -2.64 -6.64 -3.70
C ARG A 57 -1.25 -6.80 -4.28
N SER A 58 -1.19 -6.89 -5.62
CA SER A 58 0.06 -6.78 -6.36
C SER A 58 0.46 -5.31 -6.54
N ILE A 59 1.74 -5.06 -6.78
CA ILE A 59 2.25 -3.71 -7.09
C ILE A 59 1.55 -3.14 -8.33
N ALA A 60 1.34 -3.97 -9.37
CA ALA A 60 0.60 -3.55 -10.56
C ALA A 60 -0.86 -3.18 -10.24
N SER A 61 -1.55 -3.93 -9.36
CA SER A 61 -2.91 -3.60 -8.96
C SER A 61 -2.99 -2.31 -8.15
N ILE A 62 -1.96 -2.03 -7.32
CA ILE A 62 -1.85 -0.76 -6.59
C ILE A 62 -1.62 0.40 -7.56
N ALA A 63 -0.73 0.24 -8.54
CA ALA A 63 -0.49 1.27 -9.56
C ALA A 63 -1.79 1.62 -10.31
N ASN A 64 -2.55 0.60 -10.75
CA ASN A 64 -3.85 0.81 -11.41
C ASN A 64 -4.88 1.47 -10.48
N LEU A 65 -4.93 1.09 -9.21
CA LEU A 65 -5.82 1.71 -8.23
C LEU A 65 -5.51 3.21 -8.08
N VAL A 66 -4.22 3.56 -7.99
CA VAL A 66 -3.78 4.97 -7.87
C VAL A 66 -4.05 5.73 -9.17
N ALA A 67 -3.73 5.15 -10.33
CA ALA A 67 -4.02 5.77 -11.62
C ALA A 67 -5.52 6.11 -11.75
N CYS A 68 -6.39 5.14 -11.43
CA CYS A 68 -7.85 5.31 -11.53
C CYS A 68 -8.42 6.31 -10.52
N HIS A 69 -8.03 6.24 -9.24
CA HIS A 69 -8.70 6.99 -8.18
C HIS A 69 -8.04 8.32 -7.81
N VAL A 70 -6.77 8.50 -8.18
CA VAL A 70 -6.03 9.76 -7.95
C VAL A 70 -5.76 10.48 -9.25
N GLY A 71 -5.34 9.77 -10.30
CA GLY A 71 -5.02 10.36 -11.60
C GLY A 71 -6.23 10.59 -12.52
N GLY A 72 -7.30 9.85 -12.30
CA GLY A 72 -8.48 9.87 -13.17
C GLY A 72 -8.16 9.40 -14.60
N ASP A 73 -8.91 9.92 -15.58
CA ASP A 73 -8.78 9.50 -16.99
C ASP A 73 -7.48 9.97 -17.68
N LYS A 74 -6.64 10.72 -16.97
CA LYS A 74 -5.42 11.34 -17.54
C LYS A 74 -4.15 10.53 -17.28
N VAL A 75 -4.22 9.51 -16.42
CA VAL A 75 -3.06 8.75 -15.94
C VAL A 75 -3.24 7.29 -16.24
N SER A 76 -2.25 6.70 -16.88
CA SER A 76 -2.20 5.27 -17.20
C SER A 76 -1.04 4.58 -16.48
N VAL A 77 -1.13 3.26 -16.37
CA VAL A 77 0.01 2.43 -15.94
C VAL A 77 0.72 1.91 -17.18
N VAL A 78 1.99 2.25 -17.29
CA VAL A 78 2.85 1.87 -18.42
C VAL A 78 3.90 0.87 -17.94
N PHE A 79 4.08 -0.23 -18.65
CA PHE A 79 5.12 -1.20 -18.38
C PHE A 79 6.31 -0.94 -19.30
N ASP A 80 7.40 -0.46 -18.73
CA ASP A 80 8.69 -0.24 -19.38
C ASP A 80 9.71 -1.20 -18.77
N ILE A 81 9.60 -2.48 -19.17
CA ILE A 81 10.39 -3.57 -18.57
C ILE A 81 11.68 -3.75 -19.38
N PRO A 82 12.87 -3.46 -18.80
CA PRO A 82 14.12 -3.63 -19.47
C PRO A 82 14.43 -5.12 -19.75
N GLU A 83 15.14 -5.43 -20.84
CA GLU A 83 15.48 -6.81 -21.21
C GLU A 83 16.28 -7.54 -20.12
N ASN A 84 17.10 -6.83 -19.35
CA ASN A 84 17.91 -7.36 -18.25
C ASN A 84 17.47 -6.81 -16.89
N VAL A 85 16.28 -7.20 -16.43
CA VAL A 85 15.71 -6.76 -15.14
C VAL A 85 16.64 -7.02 -13.96
N SER A 86 17.40 -8.13 -13.97
CA SER A 86 18.33 -8.51 -12.91
C SER A 86 19.52 -7.55 -12.75
N SER A 87 19.94 -6.85 -13.80
CA SER A 87 21.07 -5.91 -13.75
C SER A 87 20.72 -4.59 -13.05
N PHE A 88 19.44 -4.29 -12.89
CA PHE A 88 18.97 -3.05 -12.26
C PHE A 88 18.73 -3.17 -10.74
N GLY A 89 19.04 -4.33 -10.13
CA GLY A 89 18.93 -4.52 -8.69
C GLY A 89 17.50 -4.57 -8.16
N TYR A 90 16.50 -4.82 -9.02
CA TYR A 90 15.13 -5.02 -8.55
C TYR A 90 15.03 -6.28 -7.69
N ALA A 91 14.28 -6.18 -6.59
CA ALA A 91 14.02 -7.32 -5.73
C ALA A 91 13.29 -8.44 -6.49
N PRO A 92 13.57 -9.71 -6.18
CA PRO A 92 12.79 -10.84 -6.73
C PRO A 92 11.31 -10.68 -6.39
N THR A 93 10.44 -11.29 -7.21
CA THR A 93 9.01 -11.34 -6.92
C THR A 93 8.76 -12.03 -5.59
N VAL A 94 8.05 -11.36 -4.70
CA VAL A 94 7.71 -11.84 -3.36
C VAL A 94 6.19 -11.96 -3.24
N HIS A 95 5.73 -13.08 -2.69
CA HIS A 95 4.33 -13.27 -2.31
C HIS A 95 4.26 -13.41 -0.79
N MET A 96 3.76 -12.38 -0.10
CA MET A 96 3.63 -12.34 1.35
C MET A 96 2.15 -12.24 1.72
N PHE A 97 1.65 -13.28 2.35
CA PHE A 97 0.26 -13.35 2.81
C PHE A 97 0.25 -13.50 4.34
N LEU A 98 0.12 -12.38 5.02
CA LEU A 98 -0.01 -12.38 6.47
C LEU A 98 -1.46 -12.62 6.87
N ASN A 99 -1.65 -13.20 8.05
CA ASN A 99 -2.95 -13.44 8.64
C ASN A 99 -3.05 -12.67 9.96
N SER A 100 -4.05 -11.83 10.10
CA SER A 100 -4.28 -10.98 11.27
C SER A 100 -5.22 -11.61 12.32
N ARG A 101 -5.56 -12.89 12.20
CA ARG A 101 -6.53 -13.58 13.09
C ARG A 101 -6.24 -13.35 14.58
N LYS A 102 -4.97 -13.40 14.98
CA LYS A 102 -4.56 -13.21 16.38
C LYS A 102 -4.89 -11.80 16.88
N MET A 103 -4.74 -10.76 16.01
CA MET A 103 -5.19 -9.40 16.31
C MET A 103 -6.71 -9.26 16.36
N ARG A 104 -7.41 -9.94 15.44
CA ARG A 104 -8.88 -9.96 15.42
C ARG A 104 -9.48 -10.56 16.70
N ASN A 105 -8.81 -11.56 17.31
CA ASN A 105 -9.21 -12.11 18.60
C ASN A 105 -9.13 -11.09 19.76
N LEU A 106 -8.33 -10.01 19.60
CA LEU A 106 -8.28 -8.86 20.50
C LEU A 106 -9.24 -7.74 20.08
N SER A 107 -10.25 -8.04 19.28
CA SER A 107 -11.24 -7.08 18.75
C SER A 107 -10.63 -5.95 17.91
N TRP A 108 -9.45 -6.18 17.31
CA TRP A 108 -8.89 -5.28 16.32
C TRP A 108 -9.35 -5.66 14.91
N GLU A 109 -9.68 -4.67 14.12
CA GLU A 109 -9.99 -4.82 12.70
C GLU A 109 -9.38 -3.66 11.91
N PRO A 110 -8.83 -3.90 10.69
CA PRO A 110 -8.46 -2.83 9.79
C PRO A 110 -9.72 -2.08 9.33
N LYS A 111 -9.66 -0.76 9.27
CA LYS A 111 -10.80 0.10 8.90
C LYS A 111 -10.57 0.87 7.62
N VAL A 112 -9.31 1.03 7.21
CA VAL A 112 -8.95 1.86 6.06
C VAL A 112 -8.57 0.97 4.91
N THR A 113 -9.35 1.04 3.83
CA THR A 113 -9.06 0.32 2.59
C THR A 113 -7.84 0.92 1.89
N MET A 114 -7.21 0.16 0.99
CA MET A 114 -6.09 0.66 0.19
C MET A 114 -6.50 1.86 -0.68
N LYS A 115 -7.70 1.85 -1.22
CA LYS A 115 -8.28 2.98 -1.96
C LYS A 115 -8.34 4.24 -1.09
N ASP A 116 -8.94 4.14 0.09
CA ASP A 116 -9.08 5.29 0.99
C ASP A 116 -7.72 5.80 1.49
N ALA A 117 -6.78 4.88 1.71
CA ALA A 117 -5.41 5.22 2.08
C ALA A 117 -4.71 6.10 1.02
N TYR A 118 -4.86 5.74 -0.27
CA TYR A 118 -4.25 6.52 -1.35
C TYR A 118 -4.99 7.82 -1.64
N ILE A 119 -6.31 7.87 -1.47
CA ILE A 119 -7.09 9.12 -1.56
C ILE A 119 -6.63 10.10 -0.47
N ARG A 120 -6.57 9.66 0.80
CA ARG A 120 -6.07 10.48 1.93
C ARG A 120 -4.64 10.96 1.71
N LEU A 121 -3.77 10.11 1.17
CA LEU A 121 -2.40 10.50 0.84
C LEU A 121 -2.37 11.57 -0.24
N ALA A 122 -3.23 11.47 -1.26
CA ALA A 122 -3.33 12.46 -2.32
C ALA A 122 -3.84 13.81 -1.79
N GLU A 123 -4.86 13.80 -0.93
CA GLU A 123 -5.38 14.98 -0.25
C GLU A 123 -4.28 15.67 0.57
N TYR A 124 -3.58 14.91 1.41
CA TYR A 124 -2.47 15.43 2.22
C TYR A 124 -1.36 16.08 1.37
N ILE A 125 -0.92 15.42 0.29
CA ILE A 125 0.12 15.97 -0.59
C ILE A 125 -0.38 17.25 -1.27
N THR A 126 -1.66 17.31 -1.64
CA THR A 126 -2.25 18.50 -2.28
C THR A 126 -2.31 19.67 -1.31
N GLU A 127 -2.73 19.45 -0.06
CA GLU A 127 -2.75 20.46 1.00
C GLU A 127 -1.35 21.00 1.31
N GLU A 128 -0.35 20.12 1.44
CA GLU A 128 1.04 20.52 1.67
C GLU A 128 1.58 21.40 0.53
N ARG A 129 1.23 21.09 -0.72
CA ARG A 129 1.64 21.88 -1.88
C ARG A 129 0.99 23.27 -1.95
N GLN A 130 -0.18 23.45 -1.31
CA GLN A 130 -0.87 24.74 -1.25
C GLN A 130 -0.38 25.63 -0.11
N ASN A 131 0.18 25.04 0.94
CA ASN A 131 0.61 25.72 2.16
C ASN A 131 2.12 26.02 2.19
N GLY A 132 2.91 25.53 1.25
CA GLY A 132 4.35 25.71 1.13
C GLY A 132 4.70 26.65 -0.01
#